data_9785a5b609e0f48693d006622d10e243
#
_entry.id   9785a5b609e0f48693d006622d10e243
#
_cell.length_a   1.000
_cell.length_b   1.000
_cell.length_c   1.000
_cell.angle_alpha   90.00
_cell.angle_beta   90.00
_cell.angle_gamma   90.00
#
_symmetry.space_group_name_H-M   'P 1'
#
loop_
_entity.id
_entity.type
_entity.pdbx_description
1 polymer ?
#
loop_
_entity_poly.entity_id
_entity_poly.type
_entity_poly.pdbx_seq_one_letter_code
_entity_poly.pdbx_strand_id
1 'polypeptide(L)'
;MNKQDYIDGAESALLHTYNRFPLVIDHGDGVYLYDTDGKEYLDFAAGIAVQAFGYNNKEYNDALKAQIDKVMHTSNLYYNVPIMNAAKRVLKASQMNRVFFTNSGTEAIEGAIKAAKKYAYTRDGHAGHEIIAMNHSFHGRSIGALSVTGNKHYQEPFEPLLPGVKFADFNDLDSVKALINDKTCAIIFETVQGEGGIYHATEAFIKGVRALCDEHDILLILDEIQCGMGRTGEMFAWQHYGVKPDIMTSAKALGCGVPVGAFLMTERVAEKSLAPGDHGTTYGGNPFVGAAVDKVLEMMERDHITEHVKKVAPYLEKKLDELVAKYDFLTERRGMGLMQGVVCEKPVGQIAAKALEAGLIVITAGSNVLRFVPPLIIEEKDVDEMISRLESIL
;
A
#
# COMPACT_ATOMS: atom_id res chain seq x y z
N MET A 1 -15.51 24.32 -20.42
CA MET A 1 -14.84 23.19 -21.09
C MET A 1 -15.73 21.99 -20.91
N ASN A 2 -15.95 21.20 -21.95
CA ASN A 2 -16.67 19.94 -21.85
C ASN A 2 -15.73 18.81 -21.44
N LYS A 3 -16.24 17.63 -21.16
CA LYS A 3 -15.47 16.44 -20.76
C LYS A 3 -14.35 16.11 -21.76
N GLN A 4 -14.63 16.19 -23.07
CA GLN A 4 -13.64 15.88 -24.11
C GLN A 4 -12.50 16.90 -24.14
N ASP A 5 -12.76 18.18 -23.89
CA ASP A 5 -11.71 19.22 -23.82
C ASP A 5 -10.69 18.92 -22.71
N TYR A 6 -11.14 18.39 -21.55
CA TYR A 6 -10.25 17.98 -20.46
C TYR A 6 -9.41 16.76 -20.83
N ILE A 7 -10.02 15.76 -21.48
CA ILE A 7 -9.32 14.54 -21.91
C ILE A 7 -8.25 14.91 -22.95
N ASP A 8 -8.60 15.64 -23.99
CA ASP A 8 -7.68 16.05 -25.06
C ASP A 8 -6.56 16.92 -24.52
N GLY A 9 -6.87 17.84 -23.59
CA GLY A 9 -5.87 18.66 -22.90
C GLY A 9 -4.89 17.82 -22.08
N ALA A 10 -5.39 16.84 -21.33
CA ALA A 10 -4.55 15.94 -20.53
C ALA A 10 -3.66 15.04 -21.43
N GLU A 11 -4.22 14.44 -22.48
CA GLU A 11 -3.46 13.60 -23.42
C GLU A 11 -2.39 14.39 -24.19
N SER A 12 -2.63 15.68 -24.45
CA SER A 12 -1.64 16.53 -25.12
C SER A 12 -0.51 17.05 -24.21
N ALA A 13 -0.75 17.13 -22.88
CA ALA A 13 0.16 17.76 -21.93
C ALA A 13 0.90 16.77 -21.00
N LEU A 14 0.29 15.64 -20.67
CA LEU A 14 0.83 14.67 -19.74
C LEU A 14 1.53 13.53 -20.47
N LEU A 15 2.66 13.08 -19.90
CA LEU A 15 3.33 11.89 -20.44
C LEU A 15 2.39 10.67 -20.34
N HIS A 16 2.22 9.96 -21.46
CA HIS A 16 1.31 8.81 -21.58
C HIS A 16 1.92 7.55 -20.95
N THR A 17 1.93 7.47 -19.62
CA THR A 17 2.36 6.29 -18.85
C THR A 17 1.19 5.49 -18.27
N TYR A 18 -0.04 5.98 -18.41
CA TYR A 18 -1.27 5.35 -17.95
C TYR A 18 -2.30 5.28 -19.08
N ASN A 19 -2.97 4.14 -19.21
CA ASN A 19 -4.20 4.01 -19.98
C ASN A 19 -5.36 4.48 -19.12
N ARG A 20 -5.68 5.79 -19.19
CA ARG A 20 -6.73 6.40 -18.38
C ARG A 20 -8.12 5.99 -18.83
N PHE A 21 -9.01 5.71 -17.88
CA PHE A 21 -10.42 5.62 -18.20
C PHE A 21 -10.96 6.99 -18.67
N PRO A 22 -11.94 7.04 -19.61
CA PRO A 22 -12.49 8.29 -20.12
C PRO A 22 -13.47 8.92 -19.11
N LEU A 23 -12.96 9.21 -17.92
CA LEU A 23 -13.67 9.78 -16.77
C LEU A 23 -12.93 11.01 -16.29
N VAL A 24 -13.62 12.14 -16.19
CA VAL A 24 -13.09 13.39 -15.65
C VAL A 24 -13.74 13.64 -14.30
N ILE A 25 -13.01 13.33 -13.23
CA ILE A 25 -13.48 13.52 -11.86
C ILE A 25 -13.48 15.02 -11.51
N ASP A 26 -14.59 15.49 -10.93
CA ASP A 26 -14.74 16.85 -10.42
C ASP A 26 -14.55 16.89 -8.90
N HIS A 27 -15.33 16.11 -8.16
CA HIS A 27 -15.27 16.06 -6.69
C HIS A 27 -15.61 14.67 -6.14
N GLY A 28 -15.52 14.51 -4.82
CA GLY A 28 -15.96 13.31 -4.12
C GLY A 28 -16.64 13.65 -2.80
N ASP A 29 -17.54 12.78 -2.35
CA ASP A 29 -18.21 12.87 -1.05
C ASP A 29 -18.46 11.47 -0.48
N GLY A 30 -18.08 11.23 0.76
CA GLY A 30 -18.17 9.91 1.38
C GLY A 30 -17.45 8.83 0.56
N VAL A 31 -18.19 7.86 0.08
CA VAL A 31 -17.65 6.73 -0.73
C VAL A 31 -17.88 6.91 -2.24
N TYR A 32 -18.32 8.09 -2.66
CA TYR A 32 -18.65 8.40 -4.04
C TYR A 32 -17.72 9.42 -4.67
N LEU A 33 -17.48 9.26 -5.96
CA LEU A 33 -16.86 10.25 -6.84
C LEU A 33 -17.90 10.76 -7.84
N TYR A 34 -17.74 12.01 -8.26
CA TYR A 34 -18.63 12.67 -9.22
C TYR A 34 -17.80 13.19 -10.39
N ASP A 35 -18.29 12.98 -11.61
CA ASP A 35 -17.66 13.54 -12.80
C ASP A 35 -18.16 14.97 -13.11
N THR A 36 -17.53 15.58 -14.11
CA THR A 36 -17.88 16.94 -14.56
C THR A 36 -19.29 17.07 -15.15
N ASP A 37 -19.96 15.97 -15.46
CA ASP A 37 -21.34 15.92 -15.93
C ASP A 37 -22.32 15.67 -14.77
N GLY A 38 -21.81 15.51 -13.53
CA GLY A 38 -22.58 15.26 -12.33
C GLY A 38 -23.00 13.80 -12.14
N LYS A 39 -22.45 12.87 -12.93
CA LYS A 39 -22.69 11.44 -12.73
C LYS A 39 -21.92 10.94 -11.53
N GLU A 40 -22.61 10.15 -10.71
CA GLU A 40 -22.09 9.52 -9.51
C GLU A 40 -21.45 8.16 -9.79
N TYR A 41 -20.36 7.89 -9.08
CA TYR A 41 -19.63 6.62 -9.12
C TYR A 41 -19.34 6.14 -7.70
N LEU A 42 -19.87 4.95 -7.33
CA LEU A 42 -19.50 4.27 -6.11
C LEU A 42 -18.05 3.79 -6.22
N ASP A 43 -17.18 4.20 -5.31
CA ASP A 43 -15.73 3.94 -5.42
C ASP A 43 -15.28 2.78 -4.54
N PHE A 44 -15.03 1.63 -5.17
CA PHE A 44 -14.41 0.46 -4.54
C PHE A 44 -12.91 0.31 -4.87
N ALA A 45 -12.27 1.41 -5.34
CA ALA A 45 -10.83 1.49 -5.56
C ALA A 45 -10.11 2.43 -4.57
N ALA A 46 -10.80 3.46 -4.05
CA ALA A 46 -10.29 4.43 -3.08
C ALA A 46 -8.93 5.05 -3.48
N GLY A 47 -8.72 5.35 -4.78
CA GLY A 47 -7.43 5.84 -5.26
C GLY A 47 -6.28 4.82 -5.10
N ILE A 48 -6.58 3.53 -5.24
CA ILE A 48 -5.69 2.38 -4.99
C ILE A 48 -5.38 2.24 -3.49
N ALA A 49 -6.43 2.05 -2.69
CA ALA A 49 -6.38 1.88 -1.23
C ALA A 49 -5.80 3.09 -0.46
N VAL A 50 -5.98 4.31 -0.97
CA VAL A 50 -5.47 5.56 -0.36
C VAL A 50 -6.53 6.23 0.52
N GLN A 51 -7.75 6.42 0.01
CA GLN A 51 -8.82 7.19 0.66
C GLN A 51 -9.52 6.37 1.75
N ALA A 52 -8.83 6.13 2.87
CA ALA A 52 -9.36 5.32 3.96
C ALA A 52 -10.66 5.89 4.57
N PHE A 53 -10.76 7.20 4.69
CA PHE A 53 -11.94 7.91 5.21
C PHE A 53 -12.88 8.43 4.13
N GLY A 54 -12.74 7.92 2.89
CA GLY A 54 -13.51 8.43 1.75
C GLY A 54 -13.11 9.85 1.36
N TYR A 55 -14.04 10.52 0.71
CA TYR A 55 -13.84 11.85 0.13
C TYR A 55 -14.54 12.92 0.97
N ASN A 56 -14.01 14.15 0.91
CA ASN A 56 -14.57 15.33 1.54
C ASN A 56 -14.83 15.18 3.07
N ASN A 57 -14.01 14.38 3.75
CA ASN A 57 -14.11 14.28 5.21
C ASN A 57 -13.81 15.64 5.85
N LYS A 58 -14.85 16.24 6.43
CA LYS A 58 -14.78 17.62 6.95
C LYS A 58 -13.71 17.78 8.03
N GLU A 59 -13.62 16.83 8.96
CA GLU A 59 -12.68 16.92 10.09
C GLU A 59 -11.23 16.84 9.60
N TYR A 60 -10.95 15.90 8.69
CA TYR A 60 -9.63 15.78 8.08
C TYR A 60 -9.27 17.04 7.28
N ASN A 61 -10.19 17.53 6.45
CA ASN A 61 -9.99 18.73 5.64
C ASN A 61 -9.74 19.97 6.52
N ASP A 62 -10.47 20.13 7.63
CA ASP A 62 -10.31 21.25 8.55
C ASP A 62 -8.94 21.21 9.25
N ALA A 63 -8.45 20.02 9.61
CA ALA A 63 -7.11 19.86 10.18
C ALA A 63 -6.00 20.27 9.20
N LEU A 64 -6.15 19.91 7.92
CA LEU A 64 -5.21 20.31 6.86
C LEU A 64 -5.24 21.83 6.63
N LYS A 65 -6.42 22.44 6.54
CA LYS A 65 -6.59 23.89 6.38
C LYS A 65 -5.93 24.64 7.54
N ALA A 66 -6.18 24.20 8.77
CA ALA A 66 -5.59 24.81 9.97
C ALA A 66 -4.05 24.69 9.98
N GLN A 67 -3.47 23.65 9.40
CA GLN A 67 -2.03 23.52 9.29
C GLN A 67 -1.44 24.37 8.17
N ILE A 68 -2.16 24.55 7.05
CA ILE A 68 -1.77 25.47 5.97
C ILE A 68 -1.63 26.90 6.51
N ASP A 69 -2.56 27.35 7.36
CA ASP A 69 -2.55 28.70 7.97
C ASP A 69 -1.39 28.90 8.96
N LYS A 70 -0.72 27.84 9.40
CA LYS A 70 0.44 27.93 10.32
C LYS A 70 1.74 27.87 9.55
N VAL A 71 2.11 26.71 9.04
CA VAL A 71 3.35 26.45 8.30
C VAL A 71 3.25 25.10 7.58
N MET A 72 3.57 25.09 6.30
CA MET A 72 3.54 23.86 5.49
C MET A 72 4.87 23.11 5.50
N HIS A 73 6.01 23.83 5.48
CA HIS A 73 7.33 23.24 5.34
C HIS A 73 8.40 24.00 6.11
N THR A 74 9.31 23.26 6.75
CA THR A 74 10.46 23.85 7.49
C THR A 74 11.78 23.12 7.28
N SER A 75 11.82 22.07 6.48
CA SER A 75 12.91 21.08 6.39
C SER A 75 13.09 20.21 7.66
N ASN A 76 13.87 19.14 7.56
CA ASN A 76 14.22 18.25 8.68
C ASN A 76 15.39 18.78 9.54
N LEU A 77 15.87 20.00 9.28
CA LEU A 77 16.88 20.66 10.11
C LEU A 77 16.28 21.23 11.41
N TYR A 78 14.97 21.31 11.50
CA TYR A 78 14.25 21.85 12.66
C TYR A 78 13.18 20.89 13.16
N TYR A 79 12.95 20.91 14.47
CA TYR A 79 11.84 20.17 15.07
C TYR A 79 10.51 20.87 14.79
N ASN A 80 9.44 20.09 14.60
CA ASN A 80 8.09 20.62 14.50
C ASN A 80 7.08 19.73 15.24
N VAL A 81 6.03 20.34 15.74
CA VAL A 81 5.03 19.65 16.60
C VAL A 81 4.24 18.60 15.82
N PRO A 82 3.70 18.87 14.60
CA PRO A 82 2.87 17.89 13.90
C PRO A 82 3.61 16.58 13.63
N ILE A 83 4.87 16.63 13.16
CA ILE A 83 5.61 15.40 12.83
C ILE A 83 5.96 14.58 14.08
N MET A 84 6.23 15.26 15.21
CA MET A 84 6.46 14.56 16.47
C MET A 84 5.20 13.80 16.93
N ASN A 85 4.02 14.40 16.81
CA ASN A 85 2.75 13.76 17.14
C ASN A 85 2.48 12.57 16.22
N ALA A 86 2.62 12.76 14.90
CA ALA A 86 2.50 11.72 13.90
C ALA A 86 3.45 10.54 14.18
N ALA A 87 4.71 10.83 14.50
CA ALA A 87 5.70 9.79 14.84
C ALA A 87 5.27 8.99 16.08
N LYS A 88 4.85 9.64 17.14
CA LYS A 88 4.37 8.95 18.35
C LYS A 88 3.18 8.03 18.07
N ARG A 89 2.19 8.51 17.27
CA ARG A 89 1.01 7.71 16.96
C ARG A 89 1.34 6.52 16.07
N VAL A 90 2.12 6.71 15.02
CA VAL A 90 2.48 5.61 14.11
C VAL A 90 3.34 4.57 14.81
N LEU A 91 4.26 4.97 15.68
CA LEU A 91 5.09 4.05 16.47
C LEU A 91 4.25 3.27 17.49
N LYS A 92 3.28 3.92 18.15
CA LYS A 92 2.31 3.25 19.03
C LYS A 92 1.51 2.19 18.27
N ALA A 93 0.93 2.56 17.13
CA ALA A 93 0.09 1.69 16.32
C ALA A 93 0.86 0.50 15.71
N SER A 94 2.09 0.74 15.25
CA SER A 94 2.94 -0.26 14.61
C SER A 94 3.81 -1.07 15.59
N GLN A 95 3.87 -0.68 16.87
CA GLN A 95 4.79 -1.26 17.86
C GLN A 95 6.27 -1.18 17.44
N MET A 96 6.62 -0.34 16.46
CA MET A 96 8.00 -0.07 16.05
C MET A 96 8.64 0.99 16.94
N ASN A 97 9.96 1.22 16.78
CA ASN A 97 10.73 2.08 17.69
C ASN A 97 11.16 3.40 17.08
N ARG A 98 11.45 3.42 15.77
CA ARG A 98 11.88 4.61 15.03
C ARG A 98 11.16 4.68 13.68
N VAL A 99 10.94 5.91 13.20
CA VAL A 99 10.31 6.17 11.91
C VAL A 99 11.08 7.26 11.17
N PHE A 100 11.21 7.07 9.86
CA PHE A 100 11.63 8.10 8.92
C PHE A 100 10.48 8.33 7.92
N PHE A 101 10.02 9.59 7.80
CA PHE A 101 8.97 9.95 6.85
C PHE A 101 9.55 10.32 5.50
N THR A 102 8.93 9.83 4.44
CA THR A 102 9.24 10.09 3.04
C THR A 102 8.04 10.71 2.33
N ASN A 103 8.09 10.88 1.00
CA ASN A 103 6.98 11.48 0.24
C ASN A 103 6.11 10.43 -0.47
N SER A 104 6.56 9.19 -0.53
CA SER A 104 5.89 8.11 -1.27
C SER A 104 6.27 6.74 -0.74
N GLY A 105 5.48 5.72 -1.11
CA GLY A 105 5.80 4.33 -0.80
C GLY A 105 7.11 3.87 -1.44
N THR A 106 7.38 4.27 -2.69
CA THR A 106 8.64 3.90 -3.36
C THR A 106 9.87 4.44 -2.61
N GLU A 107 9.82 5.68 -2.10
CA GLU A 107 10.88 6.24 -1.27
C GLU A 107 11.00 5.53 0.09
N ALA A 108 9.90 5.06 0.66
CA ALA A 108 9.93 4.26 1.88
C ALA A 108 10.68 2.93 1.66
N ILE A 109 10.45 2.27 0.53
CA ILE A 109 11.18 1.07 0.12
C ILE A 109 12.66 1.36 -0.11
N GLU A 110 13.02 2.46 -0.79
CA GLU A 110 14.42 2.90 -0.95
C GLU A 110 15.11 3.06 0.40
N GLY A 111 14.44 3.69 1.37
CA GLY A 111 14.94 3.85 2.73
C GLY A 111 15.11 2.52 3.46
N ALA A 112 14.15 1.61 3.32
CA ALA A 112 14.21 0.28 3.93
C ALA A 112 15.37 -0.56 3.37
N ILE A 113 15.57 -0.56 2.05
CA ILE A 113 16.71 -1.21 1.37
C ILE A 113 18.04 -0.64 1.90
N LYS A 114 18.16 0.68 1.96
CA LYS A 114 19.37 1.35 2.47
C LYS A 114 19.63 1.00 3.94
N ALA A 115 18.60 1.01 4.78
CA ALA A 115 18.71 0.65 6.19
C ALA A 115 19.20 -0.78 6.37
N ALA A 116 18.65 -1.73 5.61
CA ALA A 116 19.06 -3.13 5.66
C ALA A 116 20.51 -3.34 5.19
N LYS A 117 20.89 -2.74 4.07
CA LYS A 117 22.27 -2.82 3.56
C LYS A 117 23.27 -2.15 4.51
N LYS A 118 22.91 -1.01 5.11
CA LYS A 118 23.79 -0.33 6.08
C LYS A 118 23.91 -1.10 7.40
N TYR A 119 22.82 -1.72 7.87
CA TYR A 119 22.85 -2.61 9.03
C TYR A 119 23.86 -3.75 8.82
N ALA A 120 23.76 -4.44 7.68
CA ALA A 120 24.68 -5.53 7.34
C ALA A 120 26.14 -5.02 7.17
N TYR A 121 26.31 -3.86 6.52
CA TYR A 121 27.65 -3.24 6.43
C TYR A 121 28.27 -2.96 7.81
N THR A 122 27.46 -2.46 8.73
CA THR A 122 27.92 -2.17 10.12
C THR A 122 28.25 -3.46 10.88
N ARG A 123 27.48 -4.53 10.65
CA ARG A 123 27.68 -5.84 11.25
C ARG A 123 28.96 -6.53 10.73
N ASP A 124 29.14 -6.54 9.41
CA ASP A 124 30.10 -7.41 8.72
C ASP A 124 31.38 -6.66 8.28
N GLY A 125 31.38 -5.33 8.30
CA GLY A 125 32.52 -4.49 7.94
C GLY A 125 32.77 -4.38 6.42
N HIS A 126 31.87 -4.88 5.56
CA HIS A 126 32.00 -4.82 4.10
C HIS A 126 30.65 -4.60 3.40
N ALA A 127 30.68 -4.18 2.14
CA ALA A 127 29.52 -4.05 1.27
C ALA A 127 29.29 -5.32 0.42
N GLY A 128 28.28 -5.30 -0.44
CA GLY A 128 27.99 -6.39 -1.39
C GLY A 128 26.88 -7.34 -0.93
N HIS A 129 26.10 -6.94 0.07
CA HIS A 129 25.00 -7.73 0.60
C HIS A 129 23.83 -7.87 -0.37
N GLU A 130 23.13 -9.00 -0.28
CA GLU A 130 22.02 -9.42 -1.13
C GLU A 130 20.68 -9.30 -0.41
N ILE A 131 19.62 -9.13 -1.18
CA ILE A 131 18.23 -9.06 -0.70
C ILE A 131 17.42 -10.14 -1.43
N ILE A 132 16.60 -10.88 -0.69
CA ILE A 132 15.61 -11.79 -1.27
C ILE A 132 14.27 -11.06 -1.29
N ALA A 133 13.67 -10.95 -2.47
CA ALA A 133 12.31 -10.45 -2.70
C ALA A 133 11.42 -11.57 -3.23
N MET A 134 10.12 -11.32 -3.42
CA MET A 134 9.19 -12.35 -3.92
C MET A 134 8.80 -12.11 -5.36
N ASN A 135 8.65 -13.20 -6.12
CA ASN A 135 8.00 -13.17 -7.42
C ASN A 135 6.59 -12.57 -7.30
N HIS A 136 6.16 -11.85 -8.33
CA HIS A 136 4.87 -11.16 -8.40
C HIS A 136 4.68 -10.03 -7.39
N SER A 137 5.72 -9.61 -6.65
CA SER A 137 5.65 -8.48 -5.73
C SER A 137 5.62 -7.14 -6.47
N PHE A 138 5.14 -6.11 -5.76
CA PHE A 138 5.19 -4.72 -6.20
C PHE A 138 5.62 -3.79 -5.06
N HIS A 139 6.82 -3.21 -5.18
CA HIS A 139 7.39 -2.34 -4.15
C HIS A 139 7.63 -0.90 -4.62
N GLY A 140 7.41 -0.61 -5.91
CA GLY A 140 7.53 0.75 -6.45
C GLY A 140 8.18 0.83 -7.83
N ARG A 141 8.40 2.07 -8.29
CA ARG A 141 8.88 2.39 -9.65
C ARG A 141 10.22 3.10 -9.70
N SER A 142 10.78 3.57 -8.57
CA SER A 142 12.19 4.03 -8.53
C SER A 142 13.14 2.86 -8.73
N ILE A 143 14.36 3.11 -9.18
CA ILE A 143 15.30 2.05 -9.59
C ILE A 143 15.55 1.03 -8.47
N GLY A 144 15.78 1.46 -7.22
CA GLY A 144 15.96 0.53 -6.11
C GLY A 144 14.70 -0.24 -5.73
N ALA A 145 13.53 0.42 -5.65
CA ALA A 145 12.26 -0.23 -5.40
C ALA A 145 11.85 -1.17 -6.55
N LEU A 146 12.13 -0.77 -7.81
CA LEU A 146 11.92 -1.60 -8.99
C LEU A 146 12.80 -2.85 -8.95
N SER A 147 14.01 -2.74 -8.42
CA SER A 147 14.94 -3.87 -8.30
C SER A 147 14.41 -5.00 -7.42
N VAL A 148 13.59 -4.68 -6.41
CA VAL A 148 12.96 -5.67 -5.50
C VAL A 148 11.51 -5.99 -5.90
N THR A 149 10.98 -5.39 -6.99
CA THR A 149 9.66 -5.68 -7.55
C THR A 149 9.74 -6.88 -8.48
N GLY A 150 9.13 -8.01 -8.11
CA GLY A 150 9.23 -9.30 -8.78
C GLY A 150 8.44 -9.42 -10.07
N ASN A 151 8.62 -8.50 -11.01
CA ASN A 151 7.95 -8.47 -12.31
C ASN A 151 8.93 -8.10 -13.43
N LYS A 152 9.35 -9.07 -14.22
CA LYS A 152 10.33 -8.88 -15.31
C LYS A 152 9.88 -7.85 -16.34
N HIS A 153 8.60 -7.79 -16.66
CA HIS A 153 8.06 -6.82 -17.61
C HIS A 153 8.32 -5.37 -17.18
N TYR A 154 8.32 -5.12 -15.85
CA TYR A 154 8.64 -3.80 -15.31
C TYR A 154 10.14 -3.53 -15.23
N GLN A 155 10.96 -4.56 -15.11
CA GLN A 155 12.40 -4.46 -14.86
C GLN A 155 13.24 -4.38 -16.14
N GLU A 156 12.95 -5.23 -17.11
CA GLU A 156 13.76 -5.46 -18.31
C GLU A 156 14.18 -4.18 -19.07
N PRO A 157 13.30 -3.19 -19.32
CA PRO A 157 13.68 -1.96 -20.01
C PRO A 157 14.67 -1.07 -19.26
N PHE A 158 14.87 -1.32 -17.94
CA PHE A 158 15.66 -0.45 -17.05
C PHE A 158 16.92 -1.13 -16.51
N GLU A 159 17.28 -2.31 -17.03
CA GLU A 159 18.51 -2.99 -16.65
C GLU A 159 19.78 -2.21 -17.09
N PRO A 160 20.88 -2.24 -16.31
CA PRO A 160 21.06 -2.99 -15.08
C PRO A 160 20.40 -2.33 -13.86
N LEU A 161 19.73 -3.15 -13.03
CA LEU A 161 19.14 -2.73 -11.77
C LEU A 161 20.12 -2.86 -10.60
N LEU A 162 19.65 -2.62 -9.35
CA LEU A 162 20.44 -2.81 -8.15
C LEU A 162 20.95 -4.26 -8.06
N PRO A 163 22.27 -4.49 -8.01
CA PRO A 163 22.81 -5.85 -7.94
C PRO A 163 22.54 -6.52 -6.60
N GLY A 164 22.50 -7.86 -6.61
CA GLY A 164 22.33 -8.68 -5.43
C GLY A 164 20.89 -8.83 -4.96
N VAL A 165 19.92 -8.66 -5.86
CA VAL A 165 18.52 -9.01 -5.60
C VAL A 165 18.21 -10.37 -6.19
N LYS A 166 17.57 -11.24 -5.42
CA LYS A 166 17.12 -12.58 -5.80
C LYS A 166 15.62 -12.70 -5.55
N PHE A 167 14.93 -13.53 -6.31
CA PHE A 167 13.49 -13.72 -6.21
C PHE A 167 13.14 -15.15 -5.81
N ALA A 168 12.38 -15.28 -4.70
CA ALA A 168 11.76 -16.52 -4.24
C ALA A 168 10.28 -16.55 -4.63
N ASP A 169 9.67 -17.73 -4.59
CA ASP A 169 8.23 -17.87 -4.79
C ASP A 169 7.48 -17.56 -3.49
N PHE A 170 6.44 -16.74 -3.61
CA PHE A 170 5.62 -16.34 -2.47
C PHE A 170 4.84 -17.55 -1.92
N ASN A 171 4.81 -17.70 -0.60
CA ASN A 171 4.26 -18.85 0.11
C ASN A 171 5.02 -20.18 -0.10
N ASP A 172 6.22 -20.15 -0.66
CA ASP A 172 7.14 -21.28 -0.74
C ASP A 172 8.39 -21.02 0.13
N LEU A 173 8.41 -21.59 1.32
CA LEU A 173 9.52 -21.42 2.27
C LEU A 173 10.83 -22.08 1.79
N ASP A 174 10.72 -23.18 1.05
CA ASP A 174 11.91 -23.89 0.53
C ASP A 174 12.57 -23.10 -0.61
N SER A 175 11.78 -22.39 -1.42
CA SER A 175 12.29 -21.41 -2.39
C SER A 175 13.10 -20.31 -1.71
N VAL A 176 12.64 -19.79 -0.57
CA VAL A 176 13.39 -18.80 0.23
C VAL A 176 14.68 -19.37 0.78
N LYS A 177 14.64 -20.55 1.42
CA LYS A 177 15.81 -21.24 1.99
C LYS A 177 16.90 -21.46 0.96
N ALA A 178 16.54 -21.86 -0.24
CA ALA A 178 17.49 -22.15 -1.32
C ALA A 178 18.31 -20.92 -1.77
N LEU A 179 17.83 -19.70 -1.49
CA LEU A 179 18.48 -18.46 -1.89
C LEU A 179 19.33 -17.83 -0.77
N ILE A 180 19.13 -18.24 0.50
CA ILE A 180 19.91 -17.72 1.63
C ILE A 180 21.38 -18.13 1.51
N ASN A 181 22.26 -17.17 1.73
CA ASN A 181 23.72 -17.38 1.78
C ASN A 181 24.37 -16.31 2.65
N ASP A 182 25.68 -16.38 2.82
CA ASP A 182 26.47 -15.49 3.68
C ASP A 182 26.38 -13.99 3.32
N LYS A 183 25.88 -13.64 2.13
CA LYS A 183 25.68 -12.26 1.70
C LYS A 183 24.25 -11.77 1.93
N THR A 184 23.32 -12.65 2.26
CA THR A 184 21.91 -12.28 2.44
C THR A 184 21.78 -11.37 3.66
N CYS A 185 21.25 -10.16 3.48
CA CYS A 185 21.06 -9.20 4.58
C CYS A 185 19.59 -8.94 4.92
N ALA A 186 18.68 -9.17 3.96
CA ALA A 186 17.27 -8.95 4.19
C ALA A 186 16.39 -9.84 3.28
N ILE A 187 15.18 -10.10 3.77
CA ILE A 187 14.08 -10.68 3.01
C ILE A 187 12.95 -9.65 3.02
N ILE A 188 12.41 -9.30 1.85
CA ILE A 188 11.32 -8.32 1.70
C ILE A 188 10.11 -8.94 1.01
N PHE A 189 8.92 -8.72 1.56
CA PHE A 189 7.66 -9.05 0.90
C PHE A 189 6.47 -8.23 1.45
N GLU A 190 5.37 -8.25 0.69
CA GLU A 190 4.07 -7.72 1.10
C GLU A 190 3.33 -8.77 1.93
N THR A 191 2.75 -8.41 3.09
CA THR A 191 1.93 -9.34 3.86
C THR A 191 0.69 -9.80 3.06
N VAL A 192 0.18 -8.92 2.18
CA VAL A 192 -0.77 -9.25 1.11
C VAL A 192 -0.26 -8.63 -0.19
N GLN A 193 0.09 -9.44 -1.18
CA GLN A 193 0.50 -8.96 -2.51
C GLN A 193 -0.67 -8.28 -3.22
N GLY A 194 -0.61 -6.95 -3.34
CA GLY A 194 -1.70 -6.17 -3.90
C GLY A 194 -1.79 -6.24 -5.42
N GLU A 195 -0.69 -6.00 -6.12
CA GLU A 195 -0.62 -6.01 -7.58
C GLU A 195 -0.44 -7.42 -8.15
N GLY A 196 0.10 -8.32 -7.36
CA GLY A 196 0.39 -9.72 -7.75
C GLY A 196 -0.82 -10.65 -7.77
N GLY A 197 -2.04 -10.16 -7.48
CA GLY A 197 -3.26 -10.99 -7.56
C GLY A 197 -3.98 -11.23 -6.22
N ILE A 198 -3.78 -10.38 -5.24
CA ILE A 198 -4.42 -10.39 -3.92
C ILE A 198 -4.13 -11.70 -3.14
N TYR A 199 -2.87 -12.12 -3.15
CA TYR A 199 -2.42 -13.24 -2.35
C TYR A 199 -1.94 -12.79 -0.97
N HIS A 200 -2.49 -13.34 0.11
CA HIS A 200 -1.96 -13.14 1.46
C HIS A 200 -0.91 -14.18 1.82
N ALA A 201 0.02 -13.81 2.68
CA ALA A 201 0.99 -14.74 3.24
C ALA A 201 0.28 -15.81 4.08
N THR A 202 0.67 -17.07 3.91
CA THR A 202 0.22 -18.13 4.83
C THR A 202 0.93 -17.98 6.17
N GLU A 203 0.28 -18.41 7.25
CA GLU A 203 0.86 -18.37 8.59
C GLU A 203 2.18 -19.15 8.67
N ALA A 204 2.24 -20.31 8.00
CA ALA A 204 3.44 -21.13 7.93
C ALA A 204 4.59 -20.40 7.22
N PHE A 205 4.28 -19.70 6.13
CA PHE A 205 5.28 -18.95 5.36
C PHE A 205 5.86 -17.79 6.17
N ILE A 206 5.02 -16.88 6.65
CA ILE A 206 5.50 -15.68 7.35
C ILE A 206 6.24 -16.02 8.66
N LYS A 207 5.75 -17.02 9.43
CA LYS A 207 6.45 -17.52 10.62
C LYS A 207 7.74 -18.25 10.27
N GLY A 208 7.74 -19.02 9.18
CA GLY A 208 8.93 -19.70 8.69
C GLY A 208 10.00 -18.71 8.22
N VAL A 209 9.63 -17.68 7.47
CA VAL A 209 10.57 -16.63 7.06
C VAL A 209 11.12 -15.87 8.28
N ARG A 210 10.28 -15.56 9.29
CA ARG A 210 10.77 -14.92 10.52
C ARG A 210 11.81 -15.80 11.22
N ALA A 211 11.55 -17.10 11.34
CA ALA A 211 12.50 -18.04 11.97
C ALA A 211 13.83 -18.11 11.19
N LEU A 212 13.80 -18.13 9.85
CA LEU A 212 15.01 -18.08 9.03
C LEU A 212 15.78 -16.76 9.22
N CYS A 213 15.06 -15.64 9.29
CA CYS A 213 15.69 -14.34 9.56
C CYS A 213 16.38 -14.31 10.93
N ASP A 214 15.76 -14.89 11.95
CA ASP A 214 16.34 -14.97 13.31
C ASP A 214 17.56 -15.90 13.35
N GLU A 215 17.49 -17.05 12.68
CA GLU A 215 18.57 -18.04 12.61
C GLU A 215 19.85 -17.49 11.93
N HIS A 216 19.66 -16.72 10.84
CA HIS A 216 20.77 -16.24 10.01
C HIS A 216 21.16 -14.77 10.26
N ASP A 217 20.56 -14.09 11.27
CA ASP A 217 20.69 -12.64 11.51
C ASP A 217 20.42 -11.80 10.24
N ILE A 218 19.35 -12.16 9.51
CA ILE A 218 18.84 -11.47 8.32
C ILE A 218 17.66 -10.59 8.75
N LEU A 219 17.50 -9.40 8.15
CA LEU A 219 16.39 -8.51 8.47
C LEU A 219 15.13 -8.91 7.70
N LEU A 220 13.99 -8.98 8.41
CA LEU A 220 12.68 -9.09 7.82
C LEU A 220 12.12 -7.70 7.52
N ILE A 221 11.86 -7.41 6.24
CA ILE A 221 11.19 -6.20 5.78
C ILE A 221 9.78 -6.56 5.33
N LEU A 222 8.75 -6.00 5.97
CA LEU A 222 7.37 -6.15 5.53
C LEU A 222 6.85 -4.86 4.88
N ASP A 223 6.38 -4.99 3.65
CA ASP A 223 5.76 -3.89 2.92
C ASP A 223 4.26 -3.83 3.26
N GLU A 224 3.91 -2.86 4.08
CA GLU A 224 2.54 -2.60 4.54
C GLU A 224 1.90 -1.38 3.82
N ILE A 225 2.46 -0.97 2.67
CA ILE A 225 2.01 0.20 1.93
C ILE A 225 0.55 0.07 1.47
N GLN A 226 0.14 -1.12 1.01
CA GLN A 226 -1.24 -1.33 0.55
C GLN A 226 -2.09 -2.08 1.58
N CYS A 227 -1.56 -3.07 2.26
CA CYS A 227 -2.29 -3.92 3.20
C CYS A 227 -2.35 -3.38 4.63
N GLY A 228 -1.56 -2.36 4.96
CA GLY A 228 -1.57 -1.71 6.28
C GLY A 228 -2.70 -0.71 6.47
N MET A 229 -2.60 0.08 7.53
CA MET A 229 -3.51 1.17 7.88
C MET A 229 -4.97 0.71 7.98
N GLY A 230 -5.21 -0.38 8.71
CA GLY A 230 -6.57 -0.86 9.00
C GLY A 230 -7.22 -1.71 7.90
N ARG A 231 -6.62 -1.77 6.70
CA ARG A 231 -7.18 -2.39 5.50
C ARG A 231 -7.64 -3.84 5.70
N THR A 232 -6.88 -4.62 6.46
CA THR A 232 -7.13 -6.05 6.70
C THR A 232 -7.90 -6.33 8.00
N GLY A 233 -8.25 -5.28 8.78
CA GLY A 233 -8.89 -5.41 10.08
C GLY A 233 -7.93 -5.28 11.27
N GLU A 234 -6.62 -5.34 11.07
CA GLU A 234 -5.59 -4.90 12.01
C GLU A 234 -4.92 -3.63 11.50
N MET A 235 -4.29 -2.84 12.38
CA MET A 235 -3.61 -1.62 11.94
C MET A 235 -2.55 -1.91 10.87
N PHE A 236 -1.82 -3.01 11.02
CA PHE A 236 -0.89 -3.55 10.02
C PHE A 236 -1.12 -5.05 9.85
N ALA A 237 -1.08 -5.54 8.62
CA ALA A 237 -1.47 -6.90 8.29
C ALA A 237 -0.62 -7.97 9.00
N TRP A 238 0.66 -7.69 9.27
CA TRP A 238 1.55 -8.57 10.01
C TRP A 238 1.03 -8.91 11.42
N GLN A 239 0.19 -8.03 12.02
CA GLN A 239 -0.34 -8.23 13.37
C GLN A 239 -1.28 -9.44 13.46
N HIS A 240 -1.94 -9.85 12.35
CA HIS A 240 -2.72 -11.09 12.30
C HIS A 240 -1.90 -12.34 12.60
N TYR A 241 -0.61 -12.30 12.29
CA TYR A 241 0.30 -13.45 12.44
C TYR A 241 1.16 -13.39 13.71
N GLY A 242 1.17 -12.25 14.40
CA GLY A 242 2.06 -11.99 15.53
C GLY A 242 3.55 -11.98 15.14
N VAL A 243 3.86 -11.73 13.88
CA VAL A 243 5.23 -11.74 13.32
C VAL A 243 5.73 -10.31 13.14
N LYS A 244 6.40 -9.77 14.15
CA LYS A 244 6.95 -8.41 14.07
C LYS A 244 8.14 -8.33 13.10
N PRO A 245 8.10 -7.45 12.09
CA PRO A 245 9.24 -7.22 11.21
C PRO A 245 10.35 -6.42 11.88
N ASP A 246 11.55 -6.47 11.31
CA ASP A 246 12.67 -5.61 11.69
C ASP A 246 12.52 -4.21 11.08
N ILE A 247 12.02 -4.15 9.84
CA ILE A 247 11.68 -2.92 9.12
C ILE A 247 10.30 -3.09 8.51
N MET A 248 9.50 -2.03 8.54
CA MET A 248 8.18 -1.98 7.92
C MET A 248 8.06 -0.71 7.09
N THR A 249 7.40 -0.79 5.92
CA THR A 249 7.07 0.40 5.12
C THR A 249 5.58 0.69 5.16
N SER A 250 5.21 1.96 5.07
CA SER A 250 3.82 2.42 5.03
C SER A 250 3.69 3.65 4.12
N ALA A 251 2.53 3.82 3.48
CA ALA A 251 2.19 4.97 2.66
C ALA A 251 0.66 5.02 2.42
N LYS A 252 0.20 5.48 1.25
CA LYS A 252 -1.22 5.44 0.83
C LYS A 252 -2.17 5.98 1.91
N ALA A 253 -2.91 5.09 2.59
CA ALA A 253 -3.85 5.46 3.63
C ALA A 253 -3.19 6.16 4.84
N LEU A 254 -1.86 6.08 5.01
CA LEU A 254 -1.13 6.84 6.02
C LEU A 254 -1.35 8.36 5.88
N GLY A 255 -1.45 8.84 4.64
CA GLY A 255 -1.73 10.25 4.35
C GLY A 255 -3.16 10.53 3.89
N CYS A 256 -3.95 9.50 3.61
CA CYS A 256 -5.35 9.62 3.16
C CYS A 256 -5.55 10.68 2.05
N GLY A 257 -4.69 10.65 1.01
CA GLY A 257 -4.67 11.57 -0.12
C GLY A 257 -3.50 12.56 -0.11
N VAL A 258 -2.95 12.91 1.06
CA VAL A 258 -1.69 13.67 1.13
C VAL A 258 -0.51 12.75 0.83
N PRO A 259 0.39 13.12 -0.13
CA PRO A 259 1.56 12.30 -0.44
C PRO A 259 2.48 12.12 0.76
N VAL A 260 2.63 10.90 1.22
CA VAL A 260 3.53 10.51 2.31
C VAL A 260 3.89 9.03 2.21
N GLY A 261 5.09 8.72 2.64
CA GLY A 261 5.53 7.37 2.96
C GLY A 261 6.31 7.38 4.26
N ALA A 262 6.58 6.21 4.80
CA ALA A 262 7.41 6.04 5.96
C ALA A 262 8.06 4.65 5.94
N PHE A 263 9.28 4.56 6.45
CA PHE A 263 9.84 3.29 6.88
C PHE A 263 10.10 3.35 8.39
N LEU A 264 9.69 2.29 9.04
CA LEU A 264 9.75 2.15 10.48
C LEU A 264 10.66 0.98 10.82
N MET A 265 11.37 1.06 11.92
CA MET A 265 12.33 0.01 12.29
C MET A 265 12.34 -0.22 13.80
N THR A 266 12.81 -1.42 14.16
CA THR A 266 13.10 -1.75 15.56
C THR A 266 14.31 -0.97 16.06
N GLU A 267 14.46 -0.83 17.38
CA GLU A 267 15.62 -0.16 18.00
C GLU A 267 16.94 -0.80 17.56
N ARG A 268 16.98 -2.13 17.53
CA ARG A 268 18.15 -2.91 17.08
C ARG A 268 18.65 -2.47 15.70
N VAL A 269 17.73 -2.26 14.76
CA VAL A 269 18.07 -1.83 13.40
C VAL A 269 18.45 -0.35 13.40
N ALA A 270 17.71 0.49 14.10
CA ALA A 270 17.93 1.93 14.13
C ALA A 270 19.31 2.31 14.66
N GLU A 271 19.77 1.63 15.73
CA GLU A 271 21.08 1.87 16.34
C GLU A 271 22.27 1.48 15.44
N LYS A 272 22.09 0.55 14.52
CA LYS A 272 23.16 -0.04 13.70
C LYS A 272 23.04 0.25 12.20
N SER A 273 22.04 1.02 11.78
CA SER A 273 21.79 1.30 10.36
C SER A 273 22.14 2.75 9.99
N LEU A 274 21.13 3.52 9.60
CA LEU A 274 21.30 4.88 9.06
C LEU A 274 21.70 5.88 10.16
N ALA A 275 22.74 6.63 9.90
CA ALA A 275 23.26 7.70 10.75
C ALA A 275 23.12 9.08 10.05
N PRO A 276 23.33 10.21 10.75
CA PRO A 276 23.32 11.52 10.14
C PRO A 276 24.21 11.61 8.89
N GLY A 277 23.62 12.01 7.75
CA GLY A 277 24.28 12.06 6.45
C GLY A 277 24.07 10.86 5.55
N ASP A 278 23.60 9.72 6.05
CA ASP A 278 23.38 8.51 5.23
C ASP A 278 22.10 8.57 4.38
N HIS A 279 21.07 9.29 4.86
CA HIS A 279 19.77 9.39 4.20
C HIS A 279 19.13 10.74 4.48
N GLY A 280 18.27 11.20 3.55
CA GLY A 280 17.60 12.50 3.69
C GLY A 280 16.49 12.70 2.68
N THR A 281 15.67 13.69 2.94
CA THR A 281 14.59 14.15 2.05
C THR A 281 14.30 15.61 2.32
N THR A 282 13.97 16.37 1.29
CA THR A 282 13.59 17.77 1.46
C THR A 282 12.22 17.93 2.09
N TYR A 283 11.23 17.20 1.61
CA TYR A 283 9.81 17.38 2.01
C TYR A 283 9.27 16.34 2.97
N GLY A 284 9.87 15.16 3.04
CA GLY A 284 9.39 14.08 3.89
C GLY A 284 9.33 14.50 5.36
N GLY A 285 8.19 14.31 6.00
CA GLY A 285 7.98 14.70 7.40
C GLY A 285 7.79 16.20 7.65
N ASN A 286 7.44 16.99 6.62
CA ASN A 286 7.13 18.39 6.84
C ASN A 286 5.88 18.58 7.75
N PRO A 287 5.66 19.78 8.33
CA PRO A 287 4.54 20.03 9.23
C PRO A 287 3.16 19.73 8.64
N PHE A 288 2.93 19.99 7.35
CA PHE A 288 1.66 19.71 6.69
C PHE A 288 1.39 18.19 6.60
N VAL A 289 2.39 17.43 6.19
CA VAL A 289 2.33 15.96 6.15
C VAL A 289 2.17 15.38 7.56
N GLY A 290 2.90 15.94 8.54
CA GLY A 290 2.78 15.55 9.94
C GLY A 290 1.36 15.73 10.48
N ALA A 291 0.70 16.86 10.17
CA ALA A 291 -0.69 17.11 10.56
C ALA A 291 -1.67 16.14 9.89
N ALA A 292 -1.44 15.79 8.61
CA ALA A 292 -2.24 14.80 7.89
C ALA A 292 -2.15 13.42 8.56
N VAL A 293 -0.94 12.93 8.78
CA VAL A 293 -0.69 11.60 9.39
C VAL A 293 -1.22 11.55 10.84
N ASP A 294 -0.97 12.60 11.64
CA ASP A 294 -1.47 12.68 13.02
C ASP A 294 -3.00 12.60 13.05
N LYS A 295 -3.69 13.35 12.15
CA LYS A 295 -5.16 13.35 12.09
C LYS A 295 -5.70 12.01 11.60
N VAL A 296 -5.11 11.39 10.57
CA VAL A 296 -5.52 10.06 10.10
C VAL A 296 -5.43 9.03 11.22
N LEU A 297 -4.30 8.96 11.92
CA LEU A 297 -4.11 7.99 13.00
C LEU A 297 -5.00 8.26 14.22
N GLU A 298 -5.25 9.53 14.54
CA GLU A 298 -6.20 9.91 15.57
C GLU A 298 -7.62 9.41 15.26
N MET A 299 -8.10 9.66 14.03
CA MET A 299 -9.42 9.21 13.58
C MET A 299 -9.51 7.68 13.53
N MET A 300 -8.46 6.99 13.06
CA MET A 300 -8.41 5.53 13.06
C MET A 300 -8.60 4.93 14.45
N GLU A 301 -7.90 5.48 15.45
CA GLU A 301 -7.98 5.03 16.84
C GLU A 301 -9.33 5.39 17.48
N ARG A 302 -9.76 6.64 17.36
CA ARG A 302 -10.99 7.16 17.98
C ARG A 302 -12.25 6.50 17.42
N ASP A 303 -12.31 6.33 16.11
CA ASP A 303 -13.50 5.83 15.42
C ASP A 303 -13.48 4.31 15.25
N HIS A 304 -12.53 3.62 15.88
CA HIS A 304 -12.42 2.17 15.91
C HIS A 304 -12.49 1.54 14.50
N ILE A 305 -11.73 2.11 13.56
CA ILE A 305 -11.81 1.71 12.14
C ILE A 305 -11.43 0.24 11.92
N THR A 306 -10.46 -0.29 12.66
CA THR A 306 -10.09 -1.72 12.57
C THR A 306 -11.23 -2.65 12.97
N GLU A 307 -11.97 -2.30 14.03
CA GLU A 307 -13.15 -3.02 14.49
C GLU A 307 -14.30 -2.90 13.48
N HIS A 308 -14.48 -1.73 12.87
CA HIS A 308 -15.45 -1.53 11.80
C HIS A 308 -15.12 -2.41 10.59
N VAL A 309 -13.86 -2.45 10.16
CA VAL A 309 -13.43 -3.33 9.06
C VAL A 309 -13.68 -4.80 9.39
N LYS A 310 -13.35 -5.25 10.62
CA LYS A 310 -13.63 -6.63 11.06
C LYS A 310 -15.12 -6.98 11.03
N LYS A 311 -16.00 -5.99 11.17
CA LYS A 311 -17.45 -6.18 11.10
C LYS A 311 -17.96 -6.25 9.66
N VAL A 312 -17.48 -5.36 8.77
CA VAL A 312 -18.01 -5.24 7.41
C VAL A 312 -17.33 -6.23 6.44
N ALA A 313 -16.06 -6.56 6.65
CA ALA A 313 -15.32 -7.43 5.74
C ALA A 313 -15.95 -8.82 5.54
N PRO A 314 -16.43 -9.53 6.58
CA PRO A 314 -17.11 -10.81 6.38
C PRO A 314 -18.36 -10.71 5.51
N TYR A 315 -19.07 -9.57 5.55
CA TYR A 315 -20.22 -9.34 4.68
C TYR A 315 -19.80 -9.18 3.22
N LEU A 316 -18.76 -8.38 2.96
CA LEU A 316 -18.18 -8.25 1.62
C LEU A 316 -17.70 -9.59 1.09
N GLU A 317 -16.97 -10.36 1.92
CA GLU A 317 -16.45 -11.67 1.56
C GLU A 317 -17.57 -12.62 1.15
N LYS A 318 -18.63 -12.73 1.98
CA LYS A 318 -19.81 -13.53 1.69
C LYS A 318 -20.46 -13.14 0.36
N LYS A 319 -20.66 -11.85 0.12
CA LYS A 319 -21.28 -11.37 -1.12
C LYS A 319 -20.43 -11.67 -2.36
N LEU A 320 -19.11 -11.56 -2.25
CA LEU A 320 -18.21 -11.93 -3.34
C LEU A 320 -18.15 -13.47 -3.55
N ASP A 321 -18.24 -14.27 -2.49
CA ASP A 321 -18.34 -15.74 -2.60
C ASP A 321 -19.67 -16.16 -3.27
N GLU A 322 -20.79 -15.50 -2.94
CA GLU A 322 -22.08 -15.68 -3.61
C GLU A 322 -21.98 -15.34 -5.11
N LEU A 323 -21.26 -14.29 -5.46
CA LEU A 323 -21.01 -13.89 -6.86
C LEU A 323 -20.17 -14.95 -7.59
N VAL A 324 -19.11 -15.45 -6.99
CA VAL A 324 -18.26 -16.52 -7.55
C VAL A 324 -19.07 -17.79 -7.77
N ALA A 325 -19.93 -18.15 -6.83
CA ALA A 325 -20.78 -19.34 -6.96
C ALA A 325 -21.86 -19.20 -8.05
N LYS A 326 -22.24 -17.97 -8.41
CA LYS A 326 -23.31 -17.68 -9.40
C LYS A 326 -22.80 -17.68 -10.84
N TYR A 327 -21.56 -17.30 -11.08
CA TYR A 327 -21.02 -17.09 -12.42
C TYR A 327 -19.83 -18.01 -12.69
N ASP A 328 -19.96 -18.99 -13.58
CA ASP A 328 -18.95 -20.04 -13.86
C ASP A 328 -17.56 -19.50 -14.25
N PHE A 329 -17.49 -18.32 -14.87
CA PHE A 329 -16.22 -17.70 -15.26
C PHE A 329 -15.49 -16.98 -14.12
N LEU A 330 -16.12 -16.85 -12.95
CA LEU A 330 -15.50 -16.39 -11.72
C LEU A 330 -15.05 -17.61 -10.92
N THR A 331 -13.75 -17.76 -10.69
CA THR A 331 -13.19 -19.04 -10.22
C THR A 331 -12.85 -19.06 -8.74
N GLU A 332 -12.52 -17.92 -8.15
CA GLU A 332 -12.03 -17.84 -6.79
C GLU A 332 -12.18 -16.42 -6.22
N ARG A 333 -12.48 -16.32 -4.94
CA ARG A 333 -12.27 -15.10 -4.15
C ARG A 333 -10.97 -15.21 -3.37
N ARG A 334 -10.21 -14.12 -3.31
CA ARG A 334 -8.98 -14.00 -2.51
C ARG A 334 -9.00 -12.72 -1.69
N GLY A 335 -8.23 -12.68 -0.62
CA GLY A 335 -8.00 -11.44 0.11
C GLY A 335 -8.15 -11.57 1.61
N MET A 336 -8.10 -10.41 2.27
CA MET A 336 -8.19 -10.26 3.72
C MET A 336 -8.80 -8.89 4.05
N GLY A 337 -9.82 -8.87 4.89
CA GLY A 337 -10.50 -7.62 5.29
C GLY A 337 -11.15 -6.92 4.09
N LEU A 338 -10.90 -5.62 3.95
CA LEU A 338 -11.38 -4.82 2.82
C LEU A 338 -10.35 -4.73 1.67
N MET A 339 -9.51 -5.73 1.52
CA MET A 339 -8.62 -5.93 0.38
C MET A 339 -8.97 -7.26 -0.28
N GLN A 340 -9.87 -7.23 -1.25
CA GLN A 340 -10.47 -8.41 -1.86
C GLN A 340 -10.20 -8.48 -3.37
N GLY A 341 -10.15 -9.68 -3.90
CA GLY A 341 -10.01 -9.95 -5.32
C GLY A 341 -10.90 -11.10 -5.76
N VAL A 342 -11.50 -10.96 -6.95
CA VAL A 342 -12.23 -12.04 -7.63
C VAL A 342 -11.46 -12.43 -8.88
N VAL A 343 -11.10 -13.70 -8.97
CA VAL A 343 -10.36 -14.26 -10.10
C VAL A 343 -11.34 -14.62 -11.22
N CYS A 344 -10.97 -14.26 -12.44
CA CYS A 344 -11.74 -14.56 -13.65
C CYS A 344 -10.93 -15.44 -14.58
N GLU A 345 -11.57 -16.31 -15.34
CA GLU A 345 -10.92 -17.10 -16.41
C GLU A 345 -10.37 -16.25 -17.56
N LYS A 346 -10.93 -15.05 -17.75
CA LYS A 346 -10.58 -14.09 -18.81
C LYS A 346 -10.06 -12.78 -18.23
N PRO A 347 -9.34 -11.97 -19.01
CA PRO A 347 -8.89 -10.66 -18.59
C PRO A 347 -10.05 -9.76 -18.14
N VAL A 348 -9.91 -9.15 -16.95
CA VAL A 348 -10.98 -8.38 -16.28
C VAL A 348 -11.09 -6.91 -16.72
N GLY A 349 -10.21 -6.44 -17.60
CA GLY A 349 -10.22 -5.03 -18.03
C GLY A 349 -11.57 -4.58 -18.64
N GLN A 350 -12.24 -5.47 -19.40
CA GLN A 350 -13.57 -5.17 -19.93
C GLN A 350 -14.66 -5.12 -18.85
N ILE A 351 -14.55 -5.96 -17.82
CA ILE A 351 -15.47 -5.93 -16.68
C ILE A 351 -15.30 -4.60 -15.92
N ALA A 352 -14.06 -4.19 -15.66
CA ALA A 352 -13.79 -2.91 -15.01
C ALA A 352 -14.29 -1.70 -15.82
N ALA A 353 -14.16 -1.75 -17.16
CA ALA A 353 -14.69 -0.70 -18.04
C ALA A 353 -16.23 -0.63 -18.01
N LYS A 354 -16.92 -1.77 -18.09
CA LYS A 354 -18.39 -1.83 -17.97
C LYS A 354 -18.88 -1.43 -16.58
N ALA A 355 -18.14 -1.81 -15.51
CA ALA A 355 -18.45 -1.38 -14.16
C ALA A 355 -18.42 0.16 -14.05
N LEU A 356 -17.44 0.80 -14.67
CA LEU A 356 -17.36 2.26 -14.74
C LEU A 356 -18.59 2.87 -15.46
N GLU A 357 -19.05 2.27 -16.56
CA GLU A 357 -20.26 2.71 -17.24
C GLU A 357 -21.50 2.57 -16.34
N ALA A 358 -21.56 1.51 -15.52
CA ALA A 358 -22.61 1.29 -14.52
C ALA A 358 -22.46 2.15 -13.25
N GLY A 359 -21.47 3.07 -13.21
CA GLY A 359 -21.24 3.95 -12.08
C GLY A 359 -20.48 3.28 -10.91
N LEU A 360 -19.72 2.22 -11.16
CA LEU A 360 -18.91 1.53 -10.16
C LEU A 360 -17.43 1.60 -10.54
N ILE A 361 -16.60 2.10 -9.64
CA ILE A 361 -15.15 2.11 -9.82
C ILE A 361 -14.54 0.90 -9.10
N VAL A 362 -13.96 0.00 -9.87
CA VAL A 362 -13.14 -1.12 -9.44
C VAL A 362 -11.86 -1.16 -10.26
N ILE A 363 -10.82 -1.80 -9.75
CA ILE A 363 -9.52 -1.88 -10.43
C ILE A 363 -9.08 -3.34 -10.61
N THR A 364 -8.00 -3.55 -11.32
CA THR A 364 -7.47 -4.88 -11.58
C THR A 364 -6.22 -5.15 -10.74
N ALA A 365 -5.92 -6.42 -10.46
CA ALA A 365 -4.63 -6.89 -9.98
C ALA A 365 -4.14 -7.96 -10.95
N GLY A 366 -3.04 -7.67 -11.66
CA GLY A 366 -2.67 -8.46 -12.82
C GLY A 366 -3.72 -8.37 -13.95
N SER A 367 -3.81 -9.41 -14.76
CA SER A 367 -4.69 -9.44 -15.94
C SER A 367 -6.10 -10.00 -15.66
N ASN A 368 -6.25 -10.82 -14.64
CA ASN A 368 -7.45 -11.65 -14.44
C ASN A 368 -8.07 -11.55 -13.04
N VAL A 369 -7.65 -10.61 -12.21
CA VAL A 369 -8.25 -10.39 -10.88
C VAL A 369 -8.93 -9.03 -10.85
N LEU A 370 -10.21 -9.02 -10.56
CA LEU A 370 -10.96 -7.81 -10.23
C LEU A 370 -10.72 -7.48 -8.76
N ARG A 371 -10.17 -6.29 -8.48
CA ARG A 371 -9.73 -5.89 -7.14
C ARG A 371 -10.67 -4.87 -6.51
N PHE A 372 -10.98 -5.09 -5.24
CA PHE A 372 -11.82 -4.25 -4.40
C PHE A 372 -11.01 -3.77 -3.19
N VAL A 373 -10.79 -2.48 -3.11
CA VAL A 373 -10.07 -1.80 -2.02
C VAL A 373 -10.77 -0.50 -1.64
N PRO A 374 -12.06 -0.57 -1.23
CA PRO A 374 -12.90 0.60 -0.96
C PRO A 374 -12.38 1.44 0.20
N PRO A 375 -12.94 2.64 0.43
CA PRO A 375 -12.76 3.35 1.70
C PRO A 375 -13.10 2.46 2.90
N LEU A 376 -12.38 2.62 4.02
CA LEU A 376 -12.58 1.77 5.20
C LEU A 376 -13.89 2.05 5.95
N ILE A 377 -14.59 3.10 5.56
CA ILE A 377 -15.85 3.55 6.14
C ILE A 377 -17.09 3.01 5.42
N ILE A 378 -16.95 2.12 4.43
CA ILE A 378 -18.09 1.50 3.76
C ILE A 378 -18.96 0.73 4.75
N GLU A 379 -20.25 0.68 4.46
CA GLU A 379 -21.25 -0.10 5.20
C GLU A 379 -21.78 -1.27 4.35
N GLU A 380 -22.57 -2.16 4.94
CA GLU A 380 -23.19 -3.28 4.22
C GLU A 380 -24.05 -2.81 3.04
N LYS A 381 -24.75 -1.67 3.18
CA LYS A 381 -25.53 -1.05 2.06
C LYS A 381 -24.68 -0.71 0.84
N ASP A 382 -23.44 -0.24 1.07
CA ASP A 382 -22.52 0.11 -0.01
C ASP A 382 -21.98 -1.17 -0.70
N VAL A 383 -21.85 -2.25 0.04
CA VAL A 383 -21.55 -3.58 -0.50
C VAL A 383 -22.71 -4.10 -1.35
N ASP A 384 -23.95 -3.99 -0.88
CA ASP A 384 -25.14 -4.42 -1.63
C ASP A 384 -25.28 -3.63 -2.94
N GLU A 385 -25.03 -2.33 -2.89
CA GLU A 385 -25.06 -1.47 -4.09
C GLU A 385 -23.93 -1.84 -5.06
N MET A 386 -22.71 -2.08 -4.57
CA MET A 386 -21.59 -2.54 -5.39
C MET A 386 -21.94 -3.84 -6.11
N ILE A 387 -22.47 -4.83 -5.40
CA ILE A 387 -22.89 -6.11 -5.98
C ILE A 387 -23.99 -5.88 -7.03
N SER A 388 -25.00 -5.07 -6.74
CA SER A 388 -26.09 -4.77 -7.68
C SER A 388 -25.57 -4.14 -8.98
N ARG A 389 -24.68 -3.14 -8.88
CA ARG A 389 -24.07 -2.49 -10.05
C ARG A 389 -23.17 -3.47 -10.83
N LEU A 390 -22.42 -4.32 -10.13
CA LEU A 390 -21.55 -5.31 -10.76
C LEU A 390 -22.36 -6.39 -11.48
N GLU A 391 -23.39 -6.96 -10.83
CA GLU A 391 -24.26 -7.96 -11.45
C GLU A 391 -25.01 -7.44 -12.69
N SER A 392 -25.29 -6.15 -12.76
CA SER A 392 -25.96 -5.56 -13.93
C SER A 392 -25.13 -5.63 -15.22
N ILE A 393 -23.83 -5.93 -15.12
CA ILE A 393 -22.90 -5.92 -16.25
C ILE A 393 -22.20 -7.29 -16.49
N LEU A 394 -22.37 -8.28 -15.59
CA LEU A 394 -21.87 -9.64 -15.73
C LEU A 394 -22.83 -10.50 -16.57
#